data_7d22154335e425a7633be8a0b11cf56d
#
_entry.id   7d22154335e425a7633be8a0b11cf56d
#
_cell.length_a   1.000
_cell.length_b   1.000
_cell.length_c   1.000
_cell.angle_alpha   90.00
_cell.angle_beta   90.00
_cell.angle_gamma   90.00
#
_symmetry.space_group_name_H-M   'P 1'
#
loop_
_entity.id
_entity.type
_entity.pdbx_description
1 polymer ?
#
loop_
_entity_poly.entity_id
_entity_poly.type
_entity_poly.pdbx_seq_one_letter_code
_entity_poly.pdbx_strand_id
1 'polypeptide(L)'
;MPRRSLVEQLDQAVEAMLTRPEEPLQQTDARLAPLLQLAAGLRDLPRPEFKAGLKSQLGGNKTMTSTAEAYPQEKKQSIVSAVPPGYHTITPYLVAQDARALIEFIKQTFAGELKFQSIGSAGGIHAEMRVGDSMLMIGGGGPGLSWRGQALPTSLHVYVEDADAVYRRALEAGATSIEEPTDQPYGDRETGVKDRSGNLWWIATHKEGGHIPQGLRSVTPFLLPRDAESLISFLRRAFGAEEVSRHASADGVIHHAVVRIGDSALEMGEARGPYQPMPTMFYLYVPDVDGWYRRAVEAGATSLHEPADQSYGDRSGGVRDAFGNQWYIATHIKDIQG
;
A
#
# COMPACT_ATOMS: atom_id res chain seq x y z
N MET A 1 21.32 35.71 31.77
CA MET A 1 20.63 35.64 30.49
C MET A 1 19.70 34.43 30.50
N PRO A 2 18.44 34.51 30.07
CA PRO A 2 17.55 33.37 30.07
C PRO A 2 18.11 32.28 29.12
N ARG A 3 18.08 31.03 29.59
CA ARG A 3 18.48 29.88 28.73
C ARG A 3 17.47 29.73 27.58
N ARG A 4 17.95 29.72 26.34
CA ARG A 4 17.13 29.50 25.16
C ARG A 4 16.43 28.14 25.27
N SER A 5 15.22 28.04 24.72
CA SER A 5 14.50 26.78 24.63
C SER A 5 15.24 25.78 23.73
N LEU A 6 14.98 24.48 23.89
CA LEU A 6 15.58 23.43 23.03
C LEU A 6 15.22 23.60 21.57
N VAL A 7 14.01 24.08 21.28
CA VAL A 7 13.53 24.35 19.92
C VAL A 7 14.36 25.48 19.29
N GLU A 8 14.55 26.62 19.99
CA GLU A 8 15.35 27.74 19.49
C GLU A 8 16.83 27.34 19.29
N GLN A 9 17.38 26.45 20.11
CA GLN A 9 18.73 25.94 19.93
C GLN A 9 18.84 25.02 18.72
N LEU A 10 17.83 24.18 18.46
CA LEU A 10 17.77 23.33 17.28
C LEU A 10 17.66 24.15 15.99
N ASP A 11 16.73 25.11 15.92
CA ASP A 11 16.55 25.98 14.78
C ASP A 11 17.83 26.74 14.43
N GLN A 12 18.49 27.30 15.43
CA GLN A 12 19.75 28.03 15.25
C GLN A 12 20.88 27.12 14.76
N ALA A 13 20.96 25.89 15.29
CA ALA A 13 21.97 24.91 14.86
C ALA A 13 21.74 24.43 13.43
N VAL A 14 20.48 24.16 13.04
CA VAL A 14 20.11 23.79 11.67
C VAL A 14 20.37 24.93 10.70
N GLU A 15 20.04 26.17 11.05
CA GLU A 15 20.32 27.35 10.23
C GLU A 15 21.82 27.58 10.04
N ALA A 16 22.62 27.39 11.09
CA ALA A 16 24.09 27.48 11.00
C ALA A 16 24.67 26.40 10.08
N MET A 17 24.17 25.16 10.18
CA MET A 17 24.58 24.06 9.26
C MET A 17 24.25 24.34 7.81
N LEU A 18 23.14 25.02 7.52
CA LEU A 18 22.70 25.34 6.16
C LEU A 18 23.45 26.56 5.59
N THR A 19 23.81 27.55 6.43
CA THR A 19 24.40 28.81 5.98
C THR A 19 25.93 28.81 6.01
N ARG A 20 26.55 28.03 6.91
CA ARG A 20 28.01 27.97 7.13
C ARG A 20 28.49 26.53 7.30
N PRO A 21 28.46 25.74 6.22
CA PRO A 21 28.72 24.31 6.28
C PRO A 21 30.11 23.91 6.76
N GLU A 22 31.08 24.78 6.67
CA GLU A 22 32.47 24.55 7.08
C GLU A 22 32.78 24.90 8.53
N GLU A 23 31.87 25.57 9.23
CA GLU A 23 32.10 25.97 10.62
C GLU A 23 31.64 24.85 11.58
N PRO A 24 32.42 24.49 12.61
CA PRO A 24 31.98 23.54 13.64
C PRO A 24 30.81 24.12 14.41
N LEU A 25 29.78 23.28 14.65
CA LEU A 25 28.61 23.68 15.45
C LEU A 25 29.05 24.11 16.87
N GLN A 26 28.57 25.28 17.28
CA GLN A 26 28.78 25.74 18.68
C GLN A 26 28.14 24.74 19.65
N GLN A 27 28.67 24.67 20.88
CA GLN A 27 28.18 23.74 21.93
C GLN A 27 26.62 23.80 22.05
N THR A 28 25.95 22.78 21.57
CA THR A 28 24.53 22.59 21.70
C THR A 28 24.22 21.56 22.79
N ASP A 29 23.00 21.58 23.33
CA ASP A 29 22.56 20.61 24.35
C ASP A 29 22.72 19.17 23.79
N ALA A 30 23.33 18.28 24.59
CA ALA A 30 23.61 16.89 24.18
C ALA A 30 22.35 16.11 23.71
N ARG A 31 21.16 16.53 24.14
CA ARG A 31 19.87 15.96 23.70
C ARG A 31 19.54 16.24 22.23
N LEU A 32 20.16 17.24 21.62
CA LEU A 32 19.98 17.60 20.21
C LEU A 32 20.91 16.82 19.26
N ALA A 33 21.93 16.13 19.78
CA ALA A 33 22.92 15.43 18.96
C ALA A 33 22.32 14.44 17.93
N PRO A 34 21.32 13.59 18.25
CA PRO A 34 20.70 12.70 17.27
C PRO A 34 19.98 13.46 16.16
N LEU A 35 19.28 14.55 16.47
CA LEU A 35 18.54 15.37 15.50
C LEU A 35 19.51 16.12 14.58
N LEU A 36 20.64 16.59 15.11
CA LEU A 36 21.67 17.25 14.31
C LEU A 36 22.43 16.28 13.40
N GLN A 37 22.62 15.03 13.81
CA GLN A 37 23.15 13.97 12.93
C GLN A 37 22.19 13.67 11.78
N LEU A 38 20.88 13.59 12.05
CA LEU A 38 19.85 13.42 11.03
C LEU A 38 19.86 14.61 10.06
N ALA A 39 19.89 15.84 10.57
CA ALA A 39 19.94 17.05 9.75
C ALA A 39 21.22 17.12 8.89
N ALA A 40 22.37 16.66 9.42
CA ALA A 40 23.61 16.57 8.68
C ALA A 40 23.52 15.55 7.52
N GLY A 41 22.90 14.40 7.73
CA GLY A 41 22.67 13.41 6.69
C GLY A 41 21.70 13.87 5.61
N LEU A 42 20.78 14.79 5.92
CA LEU A 42 19.84 15.41 4.98
C LEU A 42 20.42 16.64 4.26
N ARG A 43 21.60 17.11 4.67
CA ARG A 43 22.24 18.34 4.15
C ARG A 43 22.55 18.26 2.65
N ASP A 44 22.89 17.09 2.16
CA ASP A 44 23.27 16.83 0.78
C ASP A 44 22.08 16.43 -0.12
N LEU A 45 20.89 16.38 0.46
CA LEU A 45 19.60 16.19 -0.23
C LEU A 45 18.78 17.48 -0.03
N PRO A 46 18.43 18.22 -1.03
CA PRO A 46 18.47 18.15 -2.46
C PRO A 46 19.55 19.04 -3.09
N ARG A 47 19.83 18.83 -4.39
CA ARG A 47 20.84 19.56 -5.16
C ARG A 47 20.69 21.09 -5.06
N PRO A 48 21.79 21.88 -5.19
CA PRO A 48 21.76 23.35 -5.08
C PRO A 48 20.69 24.03 -5.94
N GLU A 49 20.41 23.50 -7.13
CA GLU A 49 19.41 24.02 -8.06
C GLU A 49 17.98 23.90 -7.50
N PHE A 50 17.67 22.87 -6.72
CA PHE A 50 16.37 22.72 -6.06
C PHE A 50 16.16 23.76 -4.97
N LYS A 51 17.20 24.06 -4.19
CA LYS A 51 17.17 25.12 -3.16
C LYS A 51 16.97 26.50 -3.77
N ALA A 52 17.62 26.77 -4.91
CA ALA A 52 17.48 28.01 -5.64
C ALA A 52 16.07 28.17 -6.24
N GLY A 53 15.50 27.10 -6.79
CA GLY A 53 14.13 27.08 -7.32
C GLY A 53 13.07 27.30 -6.24
N LEU A 54 13.22 26.68 -5.08
CA LEU A 54 12.31 26.86 -3.94
C LEU A 54 12.36 28.29 -3.37
N LYS A 55 13.57 28.85 -3.27
CA LYS A 55 13.77 30.25 -2.82
C LYS A 55 13.16 31.26 -3.78
N SER A 56 13.21 31.02 -5.09
CA SER A 56 12.57 31.82 -6.13
C SER A 56 11.04 31.76 -6.06
N GLN A 57 10.48 30.59 -5.78
CA GLN A 57 9.02 30.39 -5.67
C GLN A 57 8.43 31.01 -4.40
N LEU A 58 9.16 31.01 -3.29
CA LEU A 58 8.71 31.56 -2.01
C LEU A 58 8.99 33.08 -1.86
N GLY A 59 9.89 33.66 -2.67
CA GLY A 59 10.29 35.06 -2.60
C GLY A 59 9.63 36.01 -3.59
N GLY A 60 8.75 35.53 -4.47
CA GLY A 60 8.27 36.30 -5.63
C GLY A 60 6.84 36.81 -5.52
N ASN A 61 6.63 37.89 -4.73
CA ASN A 61 5.50 38.77 -4.95
C ASN A 61 6.00 40.21 -5.19
N LYS A 62 6.37 40.51 -6.41
CA LYS A 62 6.39 41.89 -6.95
C LYS A 62 6.42 41.87 -8.48
N THR A 63 5.39 42.45 -9.08
CA THR A 63 5.22 42.86 -10.46
C THR A 63 6.44 43.56 -11.03
N MET A 64 6.89 43.11 -12.23
CA MET A 64 7.37 44.06 -13.27
C MET A 64 7.26 43.40 -14.66
N THR A 65 6.65 44.17 -15.55
CA THR A 65 6.59 44.04 -17.01
C THR A 65 7.96 44.09 -17.64
N SER A 66 8.23 43.27 -18.66
CA SER A 66 8.84 43.68 -19.94
C SER A 66 9.56 42.56 -20.69
N THR A 67 9.25 42.49 -21.97
CA THR A 67 9.97 42.00 -23.16
C THR A 67 10.43 40.52 -23.17
N ALA A 68 9.75 39.81 -24.07
CA ALA A 68 10.04 38.44 -24.47
C ALA A 68 11.30 38.37 -25.37
N GLU A 69 12.26 37.58 -24.92
CA GLU A 69 13.12 36.82 -25.83
C GLU A 69 12.84 35.33 -25.59
N ALA A 70 12.48 34.66 -26.68
CA ALA A 70 12.06 33.27 -26.65
C ALA A 70 13.28 32.34 -26.43
N TYR A 71 13.45 31.85 -25.21
CA TYR A 71 14.28 30.69 -24.94
C TYR A 71 13.48 29.41 -25.22
N PRO A 72 14.11 28.36 -25.76
CA PRO A 72 13.42 27.08 -25.96
C PRO A 72 12.86 26.57 -24.64
N GLN A 73 11.57 26.32 -24.59
CA GLN A 73 10.91 25.67 -23.43
C GLN A 73 11.48 24.27 -23.30
N GLU A 74 12.43 24.05 -22.38
CA GLU A 74 12.67 22.70 -21.87
C GLU A 74 11.36 22.21 -21.29
N LYS A 75 10.83 21.12 -21.86
CA LYS A 75 9.69 20.41 -21.32
C LYS A 75 10.02 20.05 -19.87
N LYS A 76 9.37 20.69 -18.90
CA LYS A 76 9.37 20.24 -17.51
C LYS A 76 8.90 18.77 -17.55
N GLN A 77 9.83 17.83 -17.41
CA GLN A 77 9.48 16.47 -17.06
C GLN A 77 8.77 16.56 -15.69
N SER A 78 7.47 16.35 -15.67
CA SER A 78 6.74 16.12 -14.43
C SER A 78 7.40 14.93 -13.75
N ILE A 79 7.87 15.12 -12.52
CA ILE A 79 8.34 14.00 -11.70
C ILE A 79 7.10 13.16 -11.40
N VAL A 80 6.95 12.05 -12.12
CA VAL A 80 5.86 11.10 -11.91
C VAL A 80 6.09 10.43 -10.55
N SER A 81 5.06 10.39 -9.71
CA SER A 81 5.14 9.68 -8.43
C SER A 81 5.27 8.18 -8.70
N ALA A 82 6.18 7.51 -7.98
CA ALA A 82 6.33 6.05 -8.07
C ALA A 82 5.06 5.28 -7.64
N VAL A 83 4.20 5.92 -6.84
CA VAL A 83 2.87 5.44 -6.46
C VAL A 83 1.85 6.36 -7.15
N PRO A 84 0.95 5.83 -7.99
CA PRO A 84 -0.07 6.63 -8.66
C PRO A 84 -1.03 7.30 -7.64
N PRO A 85 -1.64 8.44 -7.97
CA PRO A 85 -2.62 9.10 -7.11
C PRO A 85 -3.78 8.16 -6.74
N GLY A 86 -4.10 8.11 -5.44
CA GLY A 86 -5.19 7.26 -4.91
C GLY A 86 -4.80 5.82 -4.60
N TYR A 87 -3.58 5.41 -4.95
CA TYR A 87 -3.01 4.12 -4.58
C TYR A 87 -2.15 4.22 -3.33
N HIS A 88 -1.87 3.06 -2.75
CA HIS A 88 -0.96 2.84 -1.64
C HIS A 88 0.14 1.86 -2.05
N THR A 89 1.11 1.63 -1.16
CA THR A 89 2.21 0.69 -1.44
C THR A 89 1.68 -0.69 -1.83
N ILE A 90 0.61 -1.18 -1.18
CA ILE A 90 0.01 -2.50 -1.47
C ILE A 90 -1.41 -2.32 -1.96
N THR A 91 -1.72 -2.95 -3.08
CA THR A 91 -3.07 -3.10 -3.62
C THR A 91 -3.38 -4.58 -3.77
N PRO A 92 -4.41 -5.13 -3.10
CA PRO A 92 -4.81 -6.51 -3.32
C PRO A 92 -5.40 -6.67 -4.73
N TYR A 93 -5.04 -7.79 -5.38
CA TYR A 93 -5.50 -8.14 -6.72
C TYR A 93 -6.34 -9.42 -6.65
N LEU A 94 -7.64 -9.29 -6.82
CA LEU A 94 -8.60 -10.38 -6.76
C LEU A 94 -8.76 -11.02 -8.16
N VAL A 95 -8.61 -12.33 -8.25
CA VAL A 95 -8.76 -13.05 -9.53
C VAL A 95 -9.96 -13.98 -9.47
N ALA A 96 -10.98 -13.70 -10.30
CA ALA A 96 -12.25 -14.41 -10.31
C ALA A 96 -12.51 -15.13 -11.65
N GLN A 97 -13.28 -16.24 -11.62
CA GLN A 97 -13.78 -16.87 -12.83
C GLN A 97 -14.78 -15.97 -13.56
N ASP A 98 -15.56 -15.19 -12.81
CA ASP A 98 -16.45 -14.14 -13.32
C ASP A 98 -16.13 -12.81 -12.62
N ALA A 99 -15.23 -12.04 -13.22
CA ALA A 99 -14.81 -10.74 -12.69
C ALA A 99 -15.95 -9.71 -12.69
N ARG A 100 -16.93 -9.80 -13.65
CA ARG A 100 -18.09 -8.88 -13.67
C ARG A 100 -18.99 -9.13 -12.47
N ALA A 101 -19.25 -10.39 -12.14
CA ALA A 101 -20.04 -10.74 -10.96
C ALA A 101 -19.36 -10.26 -9.66
N LEU A 102 -18.03 -10.37 -9.58
CA LEU A 102 -17.27 -9.86 -8.42
C LEU A 102 -17.34 -8.33 -8.33
N ILE A 103 -17.20 -7.60 -9.43
CA ILE A 103 -17.35 -6.14 -9.48
C ILE A 103 -18.73 -5.72 -8.97
N GLU A 104 -19.80 -6.37 -9.44
CA GLU A 104 -21.17 -6.05 -9.00
C GLU A 104 -21.39 -6.41 -7.52
N PHE A 105 -20.83 -7.51 -7.03
CA PHE A 105 -20.85 -7.84 -5.61
C PHE A 105 -20.21 -6.75 -4.75
N ILE A 106 -19.02 -6.27 -5.13
CA ILE A 106 -18.30 -5.21 -4.39
C ILE A 106 -19.10 -3.89 -4.41
N LYS A 107 -19.73 -3.53 -5.54
CA LYS A 107 -20.60 -2.35 -5.63
C LYS A 107 -21.79 -2.45 -4.68
N GLN A 108 -22.50 -3.57 -4.71
CA GLN A 108 -23.72 -3.77 -3.92
C GLN A 108 -23.44 -3.87 -2.43
N THR A 109 -22.36 -4.56 -2.06
CA THR A 109 -22.03 -4.83 -0.65
C THR A 109 -21.34 -3.64 0.01
N PHE A 110 -20.30 -3.10 -0.60
CA PHE A 110 -19.39 -2.12 -0.02
C PHE A 110 -19.52 -0.71 -0.61
N ALA A 111 -20.51 -0.47 -1.45
CA ALA A 111 -20.62 0.78 -2.23
C ALA A 111 -19.35 1.09 -3.04
N GLY A 112 -18.69 0.05 -3.56
CA GLY A 112 -17.45 0.18 -4.30
C GLY A 112 -17.62 0.94 -5.62
N GLU A 113 -16.69 1.84 -5.92
CA GLU A 113 -16.71 2.64 -7.13
C GLU A 113 -15.78 2.04 -8.19
N LEU A 114 -16.28 1.73 -9.38
CA LEU A 114 -15.44 1.33 -10.51
C LEU A 114 -14.71 2.57 -11.06
N LYS A 115 -13.38 2.55 -10.99
CA LYS A 115 -12.51 3.65 -11.46
C LYS A 115 -11.97 3.41 -12.87
N PHE A 116 -11.64 2.17 -13.18
CA PHE A 116 -11.12 1.78 -14.48
C PHE A 116 -11.55 0.35 -14.83
N GLN A 117 -11.72 0.06 -16.12
CA GLN A 117 -11.93 -1.30 -16.63
C GLN A 117 -11.43 -1.41 -18.06
N SER A 118 -10.73 -2.50 -18.36
CA SER A 118 -10.25 -2.84 -19.70
C SER A 118 -10.28 -4.36 -19.92
N ILE A 119 -10.04 -4.77 -21.16
CA ILE A 119 -9.72 -6.16 -21.47
C ILE A 119 -8.20 -6.28 -21.53
N GLY A 120 -7.65 -7.08 -20.65
CA GLY A 120 -6.21 -7.35 -20.59
C GLY A 120 -5.73 -8.24 -21.74
N SER A 121 -4.43 -8.31 -21.93
CA SER A 121 -3.78 -9.10 -23.00
C SER A 121 -4.11 -10.59 -22.96
N ALA A 122 -4.43 -11.12 -21.78
CA ALA A 122 -4.89 -12.52 -21.60
C ALA A 122 -6.37 -12.73 -21.97
N GLY A 123 -7.07 -11.72 -22.50
CA GLY A 123 -8.47 -11.79 -22.88
C GLY A 123 -9.46 -11.81 -21.72
N GLY A 124 -9.01 -11.44 -20.53
CA GLY A 124 -9.82 -11.28 -19.32
C GLY A 124 -10.06 -9.81 -18.97
N ILE A 125 -10.93 -9.55 -18.01
CA ILE A 125 -11.11 -8.24 -17.43
C ILE A 125 -9.90 -7.89 -16.56
N HIS A 126 -9.48 -6.64 -16.63
CA HIS A 126 -8.77 -5.92 -15.59
C HIS A 126 -9.63 -4.73 -15.16
N ALA A 127 -9.90 -4.59 -13.87
CA ALA A 127 -10.66 -3.49 -13.30
C ALA A 127 -10.01 -2.97 -12.04
N GLU A 128 -10.22 -1.69 -11.76
CA GLU A 128 -9.77 -1.00 -10.57
C GLU A 128 -10.99 -0.43 -9.85
N MET A 129 -11.13 -0.77 -8.60
CA MET A 129 -12.25 -0.34 -7.76
C MET A 129 -11.77 0.38 -6.52
N ARG A 130 -12.50 1.38 -6.08
CA ARG A 130 -12.29 2.05 -4.80
C ARG A 130 -13.36 1.63 -3.80
N VAL A 131 -12.92 1.21 -2.61
CA VAL A 131 -13.75 0.95 -1.43
C VAL A 131 -13.22 1.80 -0.28
N GLY A 132 -13.98 2.80 0.13
CA GLY A 132 -13.50 3.79 1.10
C GLY A 132 -12.23 4.51 0.61
N ASP A 133 -11.16 4.42 1.39
CA ASP A 133 -9.84 4.97 1.06
C ASP A 133 -8.92 3.99 0.32
N SER A 134 -9.38 2.78 0.01
CA SER A 134 -8.56 1.69 -0.51
C SER A 134 -8.88 1.36 -1.97
N MET A 135 -7.84 1.08 -2.76
CA MET A 135 -7.98 0.54 -4.11
C MET A 135 -7.93 -0.99 -4.09
N LEU A 136 -8.72 -1.60 -4.96
CA LEU A 136 -8.72 -3.02 -5.27
C LEU A 136 -8.51 -3.19 -6.77
N MET A 137 -7.64 -4.12 -7.17
CA MET A 137 -7.55 -4.58 -8.55
C MET A 137 -8.31 -5.89 -8.70
N ILE A 138 -9.02 -6.04 -9.81
CA ILE A 138 -9.81 -7.23 -10.10
C ILE A 138 -9.43 -7.73 -11.49
N GLY A 139 -9.10 -9.01 -11.57
CA GLY A 139 -8.82 -9.67 -12.83
C GLY A 139 -9.63 -10.94 -13.01
N GLY A 140 -9.70 -11.41 -14.25
CA GLY A 140 -10.28 -12.73 -14.50
C GLY A 140 -11.18 -12.82 -15.71
N GLY A 141 -11.96 -13.89 -15.73
CA GLY A 141 -12.82 -14.24 -16.83
C GLY A 141 -14.21 -13.66 -16.75
N GLY A 142 -15.09 -14.28 -17.49
CA GLY A 142 -16.52 -14.00 -17.53
C GLY A 142 -17.15 -14.44 -18.85
N PRO A 143 -18.48 -14.42 -18.96
CA PRO A 143 -19.19 -14.76 -20.19
C PRO A 143 -18.70 -13.93 -21.38
N GLY A 144 -18.39 -14.62 -22.47
CA GLY A 144 -17.93 -14.00 -23.72
C GLY A 144 -16.46 -13.60 -23.77
N LEU A 145 -15.65 -13.92 -22.73
CA LEU A 145 -14.22 -13.63 -22.67
C LEU A 145 -13.38 -14.88 -23.01
N SER A 146 -12.18 -14.65 -23.54
CA SER A 146 -11.24 -15.71 -23.91
C SER A 146 -10.28 -16.14 -22.80
N TRP A 147 -10.33 -15.48 -21.62
CA TRP A 147 -9.49 -15.81 -20.48
C TRP A 147 -9.65 -17.28 -20.04
N ARG A 148 -8.53 -17.94 -19.76
CA ARG A 148 -8.44 -19.35 -19.38
C ARG A 148 -7.61 -19.59 -18.12
N GLY A 149 -7.36 -18.52 -17.34
CA GLY A 149 -6.64 -18.63 -16.06
C GLY A 149 -7.49 -19.31 -14.97
N GLN A 150 -6.90 -19.43 -13.81
CA GLN A 150 -7.56 -19.94 -12.61
C GLN A 150 -7.89 -18.78 -11.68
N ALA A 151 -9.06 -18.86 -11.03
CA ALA A 151 -9.39 -17.96 -9.95
C ALA A 151 -8.38 -18.14 -8.80
N LEU A 152 -8.07 -17.06 -8.12
CA LEU A 152 -7.25 -17.04 -6.92
C LEU A 152 -8.05 -16.31 -5.83
N PRO A 153 -8.92 -17.04 -5.10
CA PRO A 153 -9.67 -16.45 -3.99
C PRO A 153 -8.72 -15.92 -2.94
N THR A 154 -9.09 -14.80 -2.33
CA THR A 154 -8.30 -14.14 -1.30
C THR A 154 -9.14 -13.83 -0.07
N SER A 155 -8.48 -13.45 1.03
CA SER A 155 -9.12 -13.02 2.26
C SER A 155 -8.79 -11.55 2.52
N LEU A 156 -9.82 -10.78 2.85
CA LEU A 156 -9.73 -9.34 3.08
C LEU A 156 -10.48 -8.96 4.36
N HIS A 157 -9.92 -8.05 5.13
CA HIS A 157 -10.60 -7.36 6.21
C HIS A 157 -11.14 -6.02 5.68
N VAL A 158 -12.41 -5.74 5.92
CA VAL A 158 -13.08 -4.53 5.41
C VAL A 158 -13.73 -3.79 6.56
N TYR A 159 -13.19 -2.62 6.89
CA TYR A 159 -13.74 -1.76 7.93
C TYR A 159 -14.81 -0.84 7.37
N VAL A 160 -15.98 -0.86 8.01
CA VAL A 160 -17.18 -0.13 7.60
C VAL A 160 -17.85 0.51 8.81
N GLU A 161 -18.72 1.52 8.58
CA GLU A 161 -19.45 2.19 9.66
C GLU A 161 -20.49 1.29 10.38
N ASP A 162 -21.08 0.33 9.66
CA ASP A 162 -22.10 -0.60 10.19
C ASP A 162 -21.92 -1.99 9.59
N ALA A 163 -21.21 -2.86 10.31
CA ALA A 163 -20.92 -4.23 9.91
C ALA A 163 -22.20 -5.06 9.73
N ASP A 164 -23.21 -4.88 10.59
CA ASP A 164 -24.51 -5.59 10.50
C ASP A 164 -25.25 -5.25 9.22
N ALA A 165 -25.29 -3.96 8.84
CA ALA A 165 -25.93 -3.53 7.60
C ALA A 165 -25.18 -4.04 6.36
N VAL A 166 -23.84 -4.00 6.36
CA VAL A 166 -23.01 -4.52 5.25
C VAL A 166 -23.15 -6.03 5.13
N TYR A 167 -23.18 -6.76 6.24
CA TYR A 167 -23.41 -8.21 6.26
C TYR A 167 -24.74 -8.57 5.57
N ARG A 168 -25.85 -7.89 5.92
CA ARG A 168 -27.15 -8.13 5.25
C ARG A 168 -27.07 -7.87 3.75
N ARG A 169 -26.44 -6.77 3.32
CA ARG A 169 -26.23 -6.49 1.88
C ARG A 169 -25.38 -7.55 1.19
N ALA A 170 -24.34 -8.06 1.86
CA ALA A 170 -23.52 -9.15 1.32
C ALA A 170 -24.34 -10.42 1.07
N LEU A 171 -25.20 -10.81 2.00
CA LEU A 171 -26.09 -11.96 1.83
C LEU A 171 -27.11 -11.73 0.71
N GLU A 172 -27.70 -10.54 0.62
CA GLU A 172 -28.60 -10.16 -0.47
C GLU A 172 -27.90 -10.17 -1.83
N ALA A 173 -26.61 -9.78 -1.88
CA ALA A 173 -25.77 -9.87 -3.08
C ALA A 173 -25.28 -11.31 -3.37
N GLY A 174 -25.69 -12.29 -2.56
CA GLY A 174 -25.48 -13.73 -2.79
C GLY A 174 -24.23 -14.31 -2.16
N ALA A 175 -23.65 -13.67 -1.17
CA ALA A 175 -22.62 -14.28 -0.32
C ALA A 175 -23.23 -15.31 0.64
N THR A 176 -22.36 -16.18 1.15
CA THR A 176 -22.71 -17.16 2.20
C THR A 176 -22.10 -16.70 3.52
N SER A 177 -22.87 -16.76 4.61
CA SER A 177 -22.36 -16.48 5.95
C SER A 177 -21.28 -17.50 6.35
N ILE A 178 -20.18 -16.99 6.91
CA ILE A 178 -19.15 -17.75 7.61
C ILE A 178 -19.35 -17.58 9.11
N GLU A 179 -19.54 -16.34 9.53
CA GLU A 179 -19.75 -15.95 10.92
C GLU A 179 -20.77 -14.80 10.98
N GLU A 180 -21.75 -14.93 11.87
CA GLU A 180 -22.74 -13.87 12.11
C GLU A 180 -22.10 -12.68 12.86
N PRO A 181 -22.65 -11.45 12.72
CA PRO A 181 -22.10 -10.29 13.40
C PRO A 181 -21.99 -10.49 14.92
N THR A 182 -20.78 -10.44 15.43
CA THR A 182 -20.43 -10.69 16.83
C THR A 182 -19.50 -9.62 17.38
N ASP A 183 -19.70 -9.21 18.64
CA ASP A 183 -18.78 -8.30 19.32
C ASP A 183 -17.53 -9.05 19.75
N GLN A 184 -16.39 -8.60 19.26
CA GLN A 184 -15.10 -9.21 19.53
C GLN A 184 -14.44 -8.59 20.77
N PRO A 185 -13.66 -9.36 21.55
CA PRO A 185 -13.03 -8.85 22.76
C PRO A 185 -11.96 -7.78 22.53
N TYR A 186 -11.50 -7.61 21.29
CA TYR A 186 -10.54 -6.58 20.87
C TYR A 186 -11.20 -5.28 20.38
N GLY A 187 -12.53 -5.13 20.53
CA GLY A 187 -13.24 -3.87 20.35
C GLY A 187 -13.94 -3.71 19.00
N ASP A 188 -13.97 -4.73 18.17
CA ASP A 188 -14.66 -4.72 16.88
C ASP A 188 -16.02 -5.41 16.94
N ARG A 189 -16.96 -4.93 16.15
CA ARG A 189 -18.14 -5.69 15.73
C ARG A 189 -17.82 -6.31 14.39
N GLU A 190 -17.63 -7.63 14.34
CA GLU A 190 -17.10 -8.33 13.19
C GLU A 190 -18.01 -9.46 12.72
N THR A 191 -17.96 -9.74 11.44
CA THR A 191 -18.66 -10.82 10.75
C THR A 191 -17.84 -11.33 9.57
N GLY A 192 -18.11 -12.54 9.12
CA GLY A 192 -17.44 -13.14 7.97
C GLY A 192 -18.43 -13.61 6.91
N VAL A 193 -18.15 -13.29 5.65
CA VAL A 193 -18.90 -13.84 4.50
C VAL A 193 -17.97 -14.36 3.42
N LYS A 194 -18.46 -15.32 2.63
CA LYS A 194 -17.79 -15.84 1.45
C LYS A 194 -18.60 -15.48 0.20
N ASP A 195 -17.99 -14.78 -0.76
CA ASP A 195 -18.63 -14.49 -2.02
C ASP A 195 -18.66 -15.71 -2.98
N ARG A 196 -19.33 -15.56 -4.12
CA ARG A 196 -19.44 -16.63 -5.14
C ARG A 196 -18.11 -16.98 -5.82
N SER A 197 -17.12 -16.09 -5.76
CA SER A 197 -15.76 -16.33 -6.27
C SER A 197 -14.88 -17.06 -5.27
N GLY A 198 -15.37 -17.24 -4.02
CA GLY A 198 -14.65 -17.89 -2.94
C GLY A 198 -13.80 -16.95 -2.07
N ASN A 199 -13.84 -15.64 -2.32
CA ASN A 199 -13.15 -14.68 -1.46
C ASN A 199 -13.81 -14.62 -0.09
N LEU A 200 -12.99 -14.46 0.95
CA LEU A 200 -13.43 -14.27 2.33
C LEU A 200 -13.38 -12.76 2.64
N TRP A 201 -14.48 -12.26 3.17
CA TRP A 201 -14.64 -10.87 3.55
C TRP A 201 -14.94 -10.81 5.05
N TRP A 202 -13.96 -10.36 5.85
CA TRP A 202 -14.10 -10.07 7.27
C TRP A 202 -14.55 -8.62 7.37
N ILE A 203 -15.79 -8.44 7.73
CA ILE A 203 -16.43 -7.11 7.74
C ILE A 203 -16.52 -6.65 9.18
N ALA A 204 -15.89 -5.52 9.50
CA ALA A 204 -15.81 -5.04 10.87
C ALA A 204 -16.17 -3.57 11.00
N THR A 205 -16.67 -3.21 12.19
CA THR A 205 -16.80 -1.84 12.67
C THR A 205 -16.00 -1.72 13.96
N HIS A 206 -14.93 -0.94 13.94
CA HIS A 206 -14.16 -0.64 15.14
C HIS A 206 -14.94 0.34 16.02
N LYS A 207 -15.00 0.05 17.35
CA LYS A 207 -15.87 0.80 18.28
C LYS A 207 -15.19 1.94 19.00
N GLU A 208 -13.86 2.02 18.92
CA GLU A 208 -13.07 3.01 19.67
C GLU A 208 -12.31 3.96 18.73
N GLY A 209 -12.59 5.25 18.82
CA GLY A 209 -11.83 6.28 18.08
C GLY A 209 -12.11 6.42 16.59
N GLY A 210 -13.14 5.72 16.08
CA GLY A 210 -13.55 5.70 14.67
C GLY A 210 -13.78 4.27 14.19
N HIS A 211 -14.43 4.09 13.03
CA HIS A 211 -14.80 2.76 12.53
C HIS A 211 -13.63 1.98 11.90
N ILE A 212 -12.47 2.59 11.72
CA ILE A 212 -11.23 1.97 11.23
C ILE A 212 -10.16 2.10 12.31
N PRO A 213 -9.50 1.01 12.74
CA PRO A 213 -8.39 1.07 13.70
C PRO A 213 -7.22 1.90 13.17
N GLN A 214 -6.51 2.57 14.07
CA GLN A 214 -5.35 3.37 13.70
C GLN A 214 -4.30 2.53 12.98
N GLY A 215 -3.87 2.96 11.79
CA GLY A 215 -2.83 2.31 10.99
C GLY A 215 -3.36 1.27 10.00
N LEU A 216 -4.67 0.96 10.04
CA LEU A 216 -5.36 0.16 9.03
C LEU A 216 -6.12 1.06 8.04
N ARG A 217 -6.70 0.45 7.02
CA ARG A 217 -7.49 1.13 5.98
C ARG A 217 -8.85 0.48 5.81
N SER A 218 -9.72 1.09 5.00
CA SER A 218 -11.04 0.53 4.68
C SER A 218 -10.96 -0.92 4.18
N VAL A 219 -9.91 -1.26 3.42
CA VAL A 219 -9.63 -2.66 3.03
C VAL A 219 -8.19 -2.98 3.36
N THR A 220 -7.99 -4.00 4.19
CA THR A 220 -6.68 -4.54 4.56
C THR A 220 -6.62 -6.01 4.17
N PRO A 221 -5.61 -6.46 3.41
CA PRO A 221 -5.46 -7.88 3.11
C PRO A 221 -5.24 -8.70 4.38
N PHE A 222 -5.95 -9.84 4.49
CA PHE A 222 -5.80 -10.79 5.59
C PHE A 222 -5.23 -12.11 5.05
N LEU A 223 -3.95 -12.36 5.31
CA LEU A 223 -3.24 -13.52 4.79
C LEU A 223 -3.47 -14.75 5.69
N LEU A 224 -3.65 -15.90 5.06
CA LEU A 224 -3.81 -17.20 5.74
C LEU A 224 -2.66 -18.14 5.34
N PRO A 225 -1.42 -17.93 5.80
CA PRO A 225 -0.31 -18.83 5.54
C PRO A 225 -0.38 -20.08 6.43
N ARG A 226 0.31 -21.16 6.05
CA ARG A 226 0.53 -22.32 6.92
C ARG A 226 1.49 -22.06 8.08
N ASP A 227 2.39 -21.11 7.89
CA ASP A 227 3.44 -20.70 8.83
C ASP A 227 3.60 -19.17 8.70
N ALA A 228 2.98 -18.46 9.63
CA ALA A 228 2.97 -16.99 9.60
C ALA A 228 4.35 -16.42 9.98
N GLU A 229 5.13 -17.08 10.85
CA GLU A 229 6.47 -16.62 11.22
C GLU A 229 7.41 -16.62 10.01
N SER A 230 7.40 -17.71 9.25
CA SER A 230 8.21 -17.79 8.03
C SER A 230 7.78 -16.78 6.97
N LEU A 231 6.48 -16.51 6.83
CA LEU A 231 5.99 -15.46 5.93
C LEU A 231 6.44 -14.06 6.39
N ILE A 232 6.30 -13.71 7.67
CA ILE A 232 6.78 -12.44 8.23
C ILE A 232 8.29 -12.29 7.99
N SER A 233 9.06 -13.35 8.22
CA SER A 233 10.50 -13.36 7.97
C SER A 233 10.84 -13.11 6.49
N PHE A 234 10.09 -13.71 5.55
CA PHE A 234 10.22 -13.42 4.12
C PHE A 234 9.89 -11.95 3.81
N LEU A 235 8.75 -11.44 4.28
CA LEU A 235 8.32 -10.05 4.03
C LEU A 235 9.34 -9.03 4.55
N ARG A 236 9.98 -9.30 5.70
CA ARG A 236 11.07 -8.46 6.22
C ARG A 236 12.28 -8.43 5.28
N ARG A 237 12.75 -9.61 4.82
CA ARG A 237 13.94 -9.69 3.93
C ARG A 237 13.65 -9.13 2.55
N ALA A 238 12.50 -9.47 1.97
CA ALA A 238 12.14 -9.09 0.61
C ALA A 238 11.73 -7.61 0.51
N PHE A 239 10.86 -7.18 1.42
CA PHE A 239 10.14 -5.90 1.28
C PHE A 239 10.37 -4.94 2.44
N GLY A 240 11.24 -5.27 3.40
CA GLY A 240 11.51 -4.41 4.54
C GLY A 240 10.31 -4.26 5.47
N ALA A 241 9.46 -5.28 5.57
CA ALA A 241 8.28 -5.25 6.43
C ALA A 241 8.64 -5.04 7.90
N GLU A 242 7.87 -4.19 8.57
CA GLU A 242 7.94 -3.97 10.01
C GLU A 242 6.74 -4.67 10.67
N GLU A 243 7.01 -5.46 11.72
CA GLU A 243 5.95 -6.05 12.52
C GLU A 243 5.39 -5.00 13.48
N VAL A 244 4.09 -4.76 13.40
CA VAL A 244 3.39 -3.76 14.19
C VAL A 244 2.81 -4.38 15.46
N SER A 245 2.19 -5.56 15.33
CA SER A 245 1.60 -6.30 16.45
C SER A 245 1.58 -7.79 16.18
N ARG A 246 1.53 -8.57 17.26
CA ARG A 246 1.43 -10.03 17.21
C ARG A 246 0.63 -10.55 18.42
N HIS A 247 -0.29 -11.45 18.13
CA HIS A 247 -0.95 -12.29 19.13
C HIS A 247 -0.68 -13.74 18.77
N ALA A 248 0.04 -14.43 19.66
CA ALA A 248 0.41 -15.84 19.48
C ALA A 248 0.12 -16.62 20.76
N SER A 249 -0.18 -17.91 20.61
CA SER A 249 -0.29 -18.84 21.71
C SER A 249 1.08 -19.29 22.25
N ALA A 250 1.09 -19.94 23.41
CA ALA A 250 2.32 -20.38 24.08
C ALA A 250 3.15 -21.38 23.26
N ASP A 251 2.52 -22.13 22.34
CA ASP A 251 3.16 -23.04 21.39
C ASP A 251 3.68 -22.36 20.12
N GLY A 252 3.61 -21.00 20.08
CA GLY A 252 4.17 -20.20 18.99
C GLY A 252 3.25 -19.96 17.80
N VAL A 253 2.01 -20.45 17.84
CA VAL A 253 1.04 -20.23 16.76
C VAL A 253 0.61 -18.79 16.71
N ILE A 254 0.74 -18.17 15.56
CA ILE A 254 0.31 -16.81 15.33
C ILE A 254 -1.18 -16.81 14.96
N HIS A 255 -2.01 -16.37 15.90
CA HIS A 255 -3.46 -16.22 15.68
C HIS A 255 -3.76 -14.92 14.91
N HIS A 256 -3.01 -13.87 15.18
CA HIS A 256 -3.11 -12.61 14.48
C HIS A 256 -1.77 -11.87 14.53
N ALA A 257 -1.36 -11.30 13.40
CA ALA A 257 -0.25 -10.37 13.32
C ALA A 257 -0.55 -9.27 12.30
N VAL A 258 -0.01 -8.10 12.53
CA VAL A 258 -0.02 -6.98 11.59
C VAL A 258 1.41 -6.65 11.21
N VAL A 259 1.69 -6.60 9.92
CA VAL A 259 2.96 -6.10 9.38
C VAL A 259 2.70 -4.91 8.48
N ARG A 260 3.65 -3.98 8.40
CA ARG A 260 3.60 -2.80 7.56
C ARG A 260 4.70 -2.83 6.50
N ILE A 261 4.32 -2.53 5.26
CA ILE A 261 5.24 -2.32 4.13
C ILE A 261 4.90 -0.95 3.53
N GLY A 262 5.84 -0.01 3.60
CA GLY A 262 5.57 1.37 3.23
C GLY A 262 4.44 1.99 4.06
N ASP A 263 3.38 2.47 3.39
CA ASP A 263 2.18 3.04 4.02
C ASP A 263 1.04 2.04 4.18
N SER A 264 1.25 0.76 3.87
CA SER A 264 0.21 -0.26 3.83
C SER A 264 0.41 -1.34 4.89
N ALA A 265 -0.68 -1.74 5.54
CA ALA A 265 -0.71 -2.86 6.46
C ALA A 265 -1.13 -4.16 5.76
N LEU A 266 -0.62 -5.28 6.27
CA LEU A 266 -1.08 -6.64 6.00
C LEU A 266 -1.41 -7.29 7.33
N GLU A 267 -2.59 -7.84 7.44
CA GLU A 267 -2.98 -8.70 8.55
C GLU A 267 -2.76 -10.16 8.19
N MET A 268 -2.51 -11.00 9.16
CA MET A 268 -2.39 -12.43 8.94
C MET A 268 -2.65 -13.25 10.19
N GLY A 269 -3.11 -14.48 9.97
CA GLY A 269 -3.20 -15.53 10.98
C GLY A 269 -2.89 -16.87 10.34
N GLU A 270 -2.39 -17.85 11.11
CA GLU A 270 -2.12 -19.17 10.55
C GLU A 270 -3.40 -19.88 10.12
N ALA A 271 -3.36 -20.45 8.93
CA ALA A 271 -4.43 -21.26 8.40
C ALA A 271 -4.63 -22.52 9.26
N ARG A 272 -5.79 -22.62 9.95
CA ARG A 272 -6.12 -23.71 10.88
C ARG A 272 -7.60 -24.05 10.88
N GLY A 273 -7.91 -25.28 11.26
CA GLY A 273 -9.29 -25.73 11.38
C GLY A 273 -10.04 -25.62 10.05
N PRO A 274 -11.12 -24.85 9.98
CA PRO A 274 -11.88 -24.66 8.76
C PRO A 274 -11.18 -23.76 7.73
N TYR A 275 -10.17 -22.98 8.17
CA TYR A 275 -9.46 -22.03 7.31
C TYR A 275 -8.27 -22.72 6.66
N GLN A 276 -8.30 -22.77 5.33
CA GLN A 276 -7.24 -23.35 4.53
C GLN A 276 -6.27 -22.26 4.06
N PRO A 277 -5.00 -22.58 3.74
CA PRO A 277 -4.08 -21.64 3.15
C PRO A 277 -4.67 -20.99 1.90
N MET A 278 -4.60 -19.67 1.86
CA MET A 278 -5.18 -18.83 0.81
C MET A 278 -4.12 -17.91 0.23
N PRO A 279 -3.40 -18.35 -0.83
CA PRO A 279 -2.46 -17.49 -1.53
C PRO A 279 -3.17 -16.28 -2.13
N THR A 280 -2.55 -15.12 -2.03
CA THR A 280 -3.11 -13.84 -2.51
C THR A 280 -2.21 -13.23 -3.56
N MET A 281 -2.79 -12.50 -4.50
CA MET A 281 -2.06 -11.69 -5.47
C MET A 281 -2.06 -10.24 -5.02
N PHE A 282 -0.90 -9.58 -5.15
CA PHE A 282 -0.69 -8.19 -4.79
C PHE A 282 -0.05 -7.42 -5.92
N TYR A 283 -0.40 -6.15 -6.01
CA TYR A 283 0.34 -5.15 -6.78
C TYR A 283 1.02 -4.20 -5.80
N LEU A 284 2.36 -4.10 -5.87
CA LEU A 284 3.17 -3.28 -4.99
C LEU A 284 3.74 -2.11 -5.77
N TYR A 285 3.36 -0.89 -5.40
CA TYR A 285 3.99 0.31 -5.91
C TYR A 285 5.17 0.73 -5.03
N VAL A 286 6.36 0.76 -5.63
CA VAL A 286 7.65 1.03 -4.96
C VAL A 286 8.52 1.98 -5.79
N PRO A 287 9.46 2.72 -5.17
CA PRO A 287 10.34 3.64 -5.91
C PRO A 287 11.35 2.96 -6.84
N ASP A 288 11.74 1.72 -6.56
CA ASP A 288 12.79 0.96 -7.27
C ASP A 288 12.37 -0.49 -7.45
N VAL A 289 11.62 -0.75 -8.53
CA VAL A 289 11.13 -2.10 -8.84
C VAL A 289 12.27 -3.11 -9.01
N ASP A 290 13.37 -2.73 -9.66
CA ASP A 290 14.48 -3.65 -9.94
C ASP A 290 15.18 -4.10 -8.65
N GLY A 291 15.40 -3.17 -7.72
CA GLY A 291 15.98 -3.47 -6.41
C GLY A 291 15.05 -4.32 -5.53
N TRP A 292 13.76 -4.02 -5.50
CA TRP A 292 12.78 -4.77 -4.72
C TRP A 292 12.57 -6.18 -5.27
N TYR A 293 12.47 -6.32 -6.59
CA TYR A 293 12.39 -7.62 -7.26
C TYR A 293 13.62 -8.49 -6.92
N ARG A 294 14.82 -7.94 -7.05
CA ARG A 294 16.07 -8.66 -6.75
C ARG A 294 16.12 -9.14 -5.29
N ARG A 295 15.78 -8.25 -4.31
CA ARG A 295 15.70 -8.64 -2.90
C ARG A 295 14.68 -9.74 -2.65
N ALA A 296 13.52 -9.70 -3.32
CA ALA A 296 12.50 -10.74 -3.19
C ALA A 296 13.03 -12.11 -3.68
N VAL A 297 13.71 -12.13 -4.81
CA VAL A 297 14.36 -13.37 -5.34
C VAL A 297 15.46 -13.86 -4.39
N GLU A 298 16.32 -12.97 -3.89
CA GLU A 298 17.36 -13.28 -2.90
C GLU A 298 16.77 -13.79 -1.57
N ALA A 299 15.57 -13.31 -1.18
CA ALA A 299 14.84 -13.79 -0.03
C ALA A 299 14.17 -15.17 -0.22
N GLY A 300 14.23 -15.74 -1.43
CA GLY A 300 13.74 -17.08 -1.77
C GLY A 300 12.45 -17.11 -2.60
N ALA A 301 12.01 -15.99 -3.15
CA ALA A 301 10.88 -15.99 -4.09
C ALA A 301 11.31 -16.52 -5.47
N THR A 302 10.37 -17.15 -6.16
CA THR A 302 10.54 -17.60 -7.56
C THR A 302 10.08 -16.49 -8.50
N SER A 303 10.91 -16.16 -9.52
CA SER A 303 10.52 -15.23 -10.58
C SER A 303 9.30 -15.75 -11.36
N LEU A 304 8.33 -14.90 -11.57
CA LEU A 304 7.22 -15.08 -12.53
C LEU A 304 7.59 -14.42 -13.85
N HIS A 305 8.11 -13.22 -13.80
CA HIS A 305 8.72 -12.48 -14.90
C HIS A 305 9.64 -11.39 -14.37
N GLU A 306 10.70 -11.10 -15.12
CA GLU A 306 11.63 -10.01 -14.78
C GLU A 306 11.02 -8.63 -14.96
N PRO A 307 11.55 -7.59 -14.28
CA PRO A 307 11.09 -6.22 -14.46
C PRO A 307 11.23 -5.73 -15.90
N ALA A 308 10.13 -5.24 -16.47
CA ALA A 308 10.07 -4.66 -17.80
C ALA A 308 9.08 -3.48 -17.83
N ASP A 309 9.32 -2.54 -18.74
CA ASP A 309 8.43 -1.40 -18.95
C ASP A 309 7.15 -1.88 -19.63
N GLN A 310 6.02 -1.53 -19.05
CA GLN A 310 4.71 -1.93 -19.50
C GLN A 310 4.04 -0.82 -20.32
N SER A 311 3.18 -1.21 -21.25
CA SER A 311 2.47 -0.27 -22.13
C SER A 311 1.51 0.67 -21.36
N TYR A 312 1.10 0.30 -20.16
CA TYR A 312 0.20 1.07 -19.29
C TYR A 312 0.93 2.05 -18.34
N GLY A 313 2.23 2.24 -18.49
CA GLY A 313 2.96 3.31 -17.81
C GLY A 313 3.71 2.91 -16.54
N ASP A 314 3.77 1.64 -16.21
CA ASP A 314 4.57 1.11 -15.11
C ASP A 314 5.79 0.34 -15.64
N ARG A 315 6.85 0.30 -14.85
CA ARG A 315 7.87 -0.74 -14.93
C ARG A 315 7.54 -1.78 -13.86
N SER A 316 7.32 -3.06 -14.25
CA SER A 316 6.87 -4.08 -13.30
C SER A 316 7.54 -5.42 -13.50
N GLY A 317 7.77 -6.13 -12.39
CA GLY A 317 8.24 -7.51 -12.33
C GLY A 317 7.37 -8.32 -11.37
N GLY A 318 7.30 -9.63 -11.56
CA GLY A 318 6.49 -10.52 -10.74
C GLY A 318 7.30 -11.61 -10.06
N VAL A 319 7.00 -11.87 -8.79
CA VAL A 319 7.59 -12.99 -8.03
C VAL A 319 6.50 -13.77 -7.30
N ARG A 320 6.80 -15.05 -6.97
CA ARG A 320 5.95 -15.88 -6.12
C ARG A 320 6.74 -16.31 -4.89
N ASP A 321 6.18 -16.07 -3.69
CA ASP A 321 6.79 -16.56 -2.45
C ASP A 321 6.55 -18.05 -2.22
N ALA A 322 7.16 -18.60 -1.16
CA ALA A 322 7.04 -20.02 -0.80
C ALA A 322 5.63 -20.42 -0.33
N PHE A 323 4.77 -19.45 -0.02
CA PHE A 323 3.39 -19.65 0.42
C PHE A 323 2.40 -19.57 -0.74
N GLY A 324 2.89 -19.28 -1.96
CA GLY A 324 2.12 -19.16 -3.17
C GLY A 324 1.57 -17.77 -3.46
N ASN A 325 1.82 -16.78 -2.58
CA ASN A 325 1.42 -15.40 -2.86
C ASN A 325 2.21 -14.86 -4.06
N GLN A 326 1.54 -14.07 -4.88
CA GLN A 326 2.11 -13.45 -6.07
C GLN A 326 2.26 -11.95 -5.84
N TRP A 327 3.47 -11.44 -6.05
CA TRP A 327 3.83 -10.05 -5.81
C TRP A 327 4.23 -9.40 -7.13
N TYR A 328 3.36 -8.58 -7.69
CA TYR A 328 3.64 -7.75 -8.86
C TYR A 328 4.19 -6.43 -8.37
N ILE A 329 5.52 -6.31 -8.43
CA ILE A 329 6.28 -5.15 -7.94
C ILE A 329 6.37 -4.16 -9.08
N ALA A 330 6.02 -2.90 -8.85
CA ALA A 330 5.95 -1.88 -9.89
C ALA A 330 6.46 -0.52 -9.42
N THR A 331 7.04 0.22 -10.36
CA THR A 331 7.29 1.65 -10.25
C THR A 331 6.50 2.35 -11.33
N HIS A 332 5.62 3.29 -10.96
CA HIS A 332 4.93 4.10 -11.95
C HIS A 332 5.91 5.06 -12.59
N ILE A 333 6.08 4.99 -13.91
CA ILE A 333 7.11 5.72 -14.66
C ILE A 333 6.53 6.74 -15.66
N LYS A 334 5.25 6.61 -16.01
CA LYS A 334 4.62 7.46 -17.02
C LYS A 334 3.11 7.44 -16.94
N ASP A 335 2.49 8.62 -16.85
CA ASP A 335 1.06 8.78 -17.07
C ASP A 335 0.71 8.51 -18.54
N ILE A 336 -0.21 7.59 -18.79
CA ILE A 336 -0.73 7.32 -20.12
C ILE A 336 -1.98 8.18 -20.30
N GLN A 337 -1.92 9.12 -21.26
CA GLN A 337 -3.11 9.86 -21.65
C GLN A 337 -4.07 8.91 -22.35
N GLY A 338 -5.24 8.69 -21.73
CA GLY A 338 -6.34 7.89 -22.29
C GLY A 338 -7.06 8.58 -23.44
#